data_9c9281fb0c57e8d3f4c46696c8ceb9a3
#
_entry.id   9c9281fb0c57e8d3f4c46696c8ceb9a3
#
_cell.length_a   1.000
_cell.length_b   1.000
_cell.length_c   1.000
_cell.angle_alpha   90.00
_cell.angle_beta   90.00
_cell.angle_gamma   90.00
#
_symmetry.space_group_name_H-M   'P 1'
#
loop_
_entity.id
_entity.type
_entity.pdbx_description
1 polymer ?
#
loop_
_entity_poly.entity_id
_entity_poly.type
_entity_poly.pdbx_seq_one_letter_code
_entity_poly.pdbx_strand_id
1 'polypeptide(L)'
;WSTTLPETFEAPQVMALYADHGTHEQFHSEFKTDMDLVRLPSGKFDTNDAVVHLAAFAYNCLRLIGQLGLTGELSPIRHPAKRRRIKTVLQEVMYRAAKFVEHARRLVLDFGRGVAAHVKVFTTVQARLCAVASP
;
A
#
# COMPACT_ATOMS: atom_id res chain seq x y z
N TRP A 1 -14.71 -1.43 33.39
CA TRP A 1 -14.88 -1.90 32.03
C TRP A 1 -16.08 -2.83 31.92
N SER A 2 -16.82 -2.75 30.84
CA SER A 2 -17.83 -3.75 30.47
C SER A 2 -17.50 -4.28 29.08
N THR A 3 -17.63 -5.57 28.85
CA THR A 3 -17.45 -6.22 27.55
C THR A 3 -18.57 -7.22 27.32
N THR A 4 -18.96 -7.38 26.06
CA THR A 4 -19.88 -8.42 25.61
C THR A 4 -19.19 -9.74 25.24
N LEU A 5 -17.85 -9.79 25.38
CA LEU A 5 -17.07 -11.00 25.14
C LEU A 5 -17.36 -12.03 26.21
N PRO A 6 -17.27 -13.35 25.90
CA PRO A 6 -17.42 -14.40 26.86
C PRO A 6 -16.48 -14.25 28.08
N GLU A 7 -16.92 -14.69 29.25
CA GLU A 7 -16.12 -14.63 30.49
C GLU A 7 -14.79 -15.41 30.44
N THR A 8 -14.62 -16.23 29.42
CA THR A 8 -13.37 -16.95 29.15
C THR A 8 -12.22 -16.04 28.68
N PHE A 9 -12.52 -14.78 28.32
CA PHE A 9 -11.50 -13.80 27.90
C PHE A 9 -10.96 -13.04 29.11
N GLU A 10 -9.67 -13.19 29.36
CA GLU A 10 -8.98 -12.43 30.40
C GLU A 10 -8.74 -10.96 29.95
N ALA A 11 -8.60 -10.07 30.93
CA ALA A 11 -8.37 -8.65 30.67
C ALA A 11 -7.22 -8.35 29.67
N PRO A 12 -6.05 -9.01 29.71
CA PRO A 12 -4.99 -8.80 28.73
C PRO A 12 -5.40 -9.17 27.29
N GLN A 13 -6.20 -10.22 27.13
CA GLN A 13 -6.70 -10.67 25.83
C GLN A 13 -7.70 -9.65 25.24
N VAL A 14 -8.58 -9.12 26.08
CA VAL A 14 -9.51 -8.04 25.68
C VAL A 14 -8.74 -6.79 25.27
N MET A 15 -7.68 -6.43 26.00
CA MET A 15 -6.82 -5.28 25.65
C MET A 15 -6.09 -5.50 24.31
N ALA A 16 -5.60 -6.70 24.06
CA ALA A 16 -4.95 -7.05 22.80
C ALA A 16 -5.92 -6.95 21.61
N LEU A 17 -7.14 -7.47 21.75
CA LEU A 17 -8.20 -7.35 20.75
C LEU A 17 -8.55 -5.88 20.48
N TYR A 18 -8.59 -5.06 21.50
CA TYR A 18 -8.89 -3.63 21.36
C TYR A 18 -7.74 -2.87 20.67
N ALA A 19 -6.49 -3.24 20.95
CA ALA A 19 -5.33 -2.69 20.27
C ALA A 19 -5.31 -3.07 18.77
N ASP A 20 -5.71 -4.29 18.44
CA ASP A 20 -5.86 -4.73 17.05
C ASP A 20 -6.96 -3.98 16.30
N HIS A 21 -8.02 -3.55 16.99
CA HIS A 21 -9.08 -2.73 16.41
C HIS A 21 -8.55 -1.39 15.86
N GLY A 22 -7.56 -0.78 16.53
CA GLY A 22 -6.90 0.44 16.03
C GLY A 22 -6.25 0.27 14.65
N THR A 23 -5.89 -0.96 14.28
CA THR A 23 -5.37 -1.28 12.95
C THR A 23 -6.46 -1.14 11.87
N HIS A 24 -7.69 -1.53 12.18
CA HIS A 24 -8.83 -1.36 11.26
C HIS A 24 -9.14 0.11 11.01
N GLU A 25 -9.09 0.96 12.03
CA GLU A 25 -9.28 2.40 11.87
C GLU A 25 -8.23 3.02 10.95
N GLN A 26 -6.97 2.58 11.05
CA GLN A 26 -5.92 3.01 10.14
C GLN A 26 -6.23 2.59 8.69
N PHE A 27 -6.70 1.37 8.45
CA PHE A 27 -7.08 0.91 7.13
C PHE A 27 -8.23 1.73 6.56
N HIS A 28 -9.26 2.01 7.35
CA HIS A 28 -10.36 2.88 6.94
C HIS A 28 -9.89 4.29 6.62
N SER A 29 -8.99 4.85 7.43
CA SER A 29 -8.40 6.17 7.17
C SER A 29 -7.59 6.19 5.86
N GLU A 30 -6.76 5.17 5.61
CA GLU A 30 -6.00 5.06 4.37
C GLU A 30 -6.92 4.92 3.16
N PHE A 31 -7.94 4.07 3.25
CA PHE A 31 -8.89 3.86 2.18
C PHE A 31 -9.65 5.14 1.82
N LYS A 32 -10.14 5.86 2.82
CA LYS A 32 -10.84 7.13 2.61
C LYS A 32 -9.91 8.24 2.14
N THR A 33 -8.78 8.44 2.83
CA THR A 33 -7.95 9.64 2.66
C THR A 33 -6.85 9.45 1.63
N ASP A 34 -6.15 8.32 1.66
CA ASP A 34 -5.00 8.10 0.78
C ASP A 34 -5.45 7.65 -0.62
N MET A 35 -6.62 7.00 -0.73
CA MET A 35 -7.24 6.60 -1.99
C MET A 35 -8.29 7.61 -2.50
N ASP A 36 -8.46 8.73 -1.80
CA ASP A 36 -9.40 9.83 -2.14
C ASP A 36 -10.88 9.38 -2.29
N LEU A 37 -11.30 8.44 -1.45
CA LEU A 37 -12.67 7.90 -1.46
C LEU A 37 -13.61 8.58 -0.46
N VAL A 38 -13.25 9.75 0.06
CA VAL A 38 -14.13 10.56 0.91
C VAL A 38 -15.37 10.99 0.14
N ARG A 39 -15.22 11.24 -1.15
CA ARG A 39 -16.32 11.59 -2.06
C ARG A 39 -16.37 10.58 -3.19
N LEU A 40 -17.48 9.87 -3.27
CA LEU A 40 -17.72 8.95 -4.37
C LEU A 40 -18.14 9.72 -5.64
N PRO A 41 -17.74 9.24 -6.84
CA PRO A 41 -17.85 10.01 -8.07
C PRO A 41 -19.27 10.11 -8.63
N SER A 42 -20.23 9.35 -8.09
CA SER A 42 -21.58 9.26 -8.66
C SER A 42 -22.66 9.35 -7.59
N GLY A 43 -23.85 9.83 -7.97
CA GLY A 43 -25.08 9.70 -7.18
C GLY A 43 -25.74 8.32 -7.28
N LYS A 44 -25.22 7.40 -8.12
CA LYS A 44 -25.78 6.06 -8.33
C LYS A 44 -25.06 5.05 -7.46
N PHE A 45 -25.82 4.23 -6.73
CA PHE A 45 -25.30 3.21 -5.82
C PHE A 45 -24.40 2.20 -6.56
N ASP A 46 -24.88 1.59 -7.63
CA ASP A 46 -24.15 0.54 -8.36
C ASP A 46 -22.80 1.02 -8.92
N THR A 47 -22.76 2.28 -9.38
CA THR A 47 -21.50 2.89 -9.85
C THR A 47 -20.51 3.06 -8.70
N ASN A 48 -20.98 3.52 -7.56
CA ASN A 48 -20.14 3.72 -6.38
C ASN A 48 -19.68 2.38 -5.80
N ASP A 49 -20.53 1.38 -5.81
CA ASP A 49 -20.20 0.02 -5.39
C ASP A 49 -19.05 -0.56 -6.22
N ALA A 50 -19.14 -0.46 -7.55
CA ALA A 50 -18.08 -0.87 -8.45
C ALA A 50 -16.75 -0.12 -8.18
N VAL A 51 -16.82 1.20 -7.96
CA VAL A 51 -15.64 2.03 -7.64
C VAL A 51 -14.99 1.58 -6.33
N VAL A 52 -15.78 1.31 -5.29
CA VAL A 52 -15.28 0.84 -3.98
C VAL A 52 -14.60 -0.52 -4.11
N HIS A 53 -15.16 -1.45 -4.87
CA HIS A 53 -14.55 -2.76 -5.10
C HIS A 53 -13.23 -2.67 -5.86
N LEU A 54 -13.16 -1.85 -6.92
CA LEU A 54 -11.91 -1.62 -7.66
C LEU A 54 -10.86 -0.94 -6.78
N ALA A 55 -11.26 0.02 -5.96
CA ALA A 55 -10.37 0.67 -5.02
C ALA A 55 -9.86 -0.30 -3.94
N ALA A 56 -10.69 -1.20 -3.43
CA ALA A 56 -10.27 -2.24 -2.49
C ALA A 56 -9.24 -3.20 -3.12
N PHE A 57 -9.43 -3.56 -4.38
CA PHE A 57 -8.44 -4.35 -5.11
C PHE A 57 -7.11 -3.60 -5.26
N ALA A 58 -7.16 -2.34 -5.71
CA ALA A 58 -5.98 -1.49 -5.86
C ALA A 58 -5.26 -1.27 -4.51
N TYR A 59 -6.03 -1.08 -3.43
CA TYR A 59 -5.51 -0.98 -2.07
C TYR A 59 -4.69 -2.21 -1.69
N ASN A 60 -5.21 -3.42 -1.93
CA ASN A 60 -4.51 -4.67 -1.63
C ASN A 60 -3.22 -4.81 -2.45
N CYS A 61 -3.23 -4.44 -3.73
CA CYS A 61 -2.04 -4.41 -4.56
C CYS A 61 -0.98 -3.46 -4.01
N LEU A 62 -1.36 -2.23 -3.65
CA LEU A 62 -0.45 -1.25 -3.06
C LEU A 62 0.10 -1.70 -1.70
N ARG A 63 -0.72 -2.36 -0.90
CA ARG A 63 -0.29 -2.97 0.37
C ARG A 63 0.79 -4.03 0.13
N LEU A 64 0.58 -4.91 -0.83
CA LEU A 64 1.56 -5.94 -1.21
C LEU A 64 2.87 -5.31 -1.68
N ILE A 65 2.82 -4.32 -2.57
CA ILE A 65 3.98 -3.57 -3.04
C ILE A 65 4.74 -2.94 -1.86
N GLY A 66 4.04 -2.30 -0.94
CA GLY A 66 4.63 -1.70 0.24
C GLY A 66 5.32 -2.71 1.15
N GLN A 67 4.73 -3.89 1.33
CA GLN A 67 5.31 -4.97 2.12
C GLN A 67 6.55 -5.58 1.45
N LEU A 68 6.52 -5.77 0.14
CA LEU A 68 7.61 -6.38 -0.60
C LEU A 68 8.81 -5.44 -0.81
N GLY A 69 8.58 -4.14 -0.94
CA GLY A 69 9.61 -3.20 -1.40
C GLY A 69 10.00 -2.09 -0.42
N LEU A 70 9.15 -1.77 0.57
CA LEU A 70 9.35 -0.61 1.42
C LEU A 70 9.50 -0.93 2.91
N THR A 71 9.73 -2.19 3.26
CA THR A 71 10.02 -2.62 4.63
C THR A 71 11.45 -3.14 4.74
N GLY A 72 12.06 -2.99 5.91
CA GLY A 72 13.44 -3.42 6.17
C GLY A 72 14.48 -2.59 5.43
N GLU A 73 15.60 -3.21 5.07
CA GLU A 73 16.78 -2.56 4.49
C GLU A 73 16.55 -1.99 3.07
N LEU A 74 15.54 -2.48 2.36
CA LEU A 74 15.20 -1.99 1.02
C LEU A 74 14.42 -0.68 1.03
N SER A 75 13.97 -0.25 2.21
CA SER A 75 13.21 0.98 2.32
C SER A 75 14.10 2.19 2.00
N PRO A 76 13.74 3.03 1.02
CA PRO A 76 14.43 4.30 0.78
C PRO A 76 14.18 5.31 1.90
N ILE A 77 13.26 5.00 2.81
CA ILE A 77 12.83 5.86 3.91
C ILE A 77 13.70 5.58 5.14
N ARG A 78 14.07 6.64 5.83
CA ARG A 78 15.07 6.68 6.92
C ARG A 78 14.75 5.80 8.13
N HIS A 79 13.50 5.36 8.30
CA HIS A 79 13.09 4.58 9.46
C HIS A 79 12.60 3.19 9.08
N PRO A 80 13.09 2.13 9.71
CA PRO A 80 12.53 0.80 9.56
C PRO A 80 11.06 0.83 10.01
N ALA A 81 10.19 0.17 9.27
CA ALA A 81 8.79 0.03 9.61
C ALA A 81 8.31 -1.37 9.27
N LYS A 82 7.46 -1.93 10.14
CA LYS A 82 6.77 -3.19 9.87
C LYS A 82 5.71 -3.05 8.77
N ARG A 83 5.21 -1.82 8.59
CA ARG A 83 4.16 -1.47 7.63
C ARG A 83 4.35 -0.05 7.12
N ARG A 84 4.09 0.19 5.84
CA ARG A 84 4.02 1.54 5.24
C ARG A 84 2.59 1.92 4.95
N ARG A 85 2.27 3.19 5.21
CA ARG A 85 0.99 3.80 4.84
C ARG A 85 0.86 3.87 3.32
N ILE A 86 -0.35 3.71 2.77
CA ILE A 86 -0.59 3.71 1.32
C ILE A 86 -0.08 5.00 0.66
N LYS A 87 -0.31 6.15 1.26
CA LYS A 87 0.24 7.43 0.79
C LYS A 87 1.76 7.39 0.58
N THR A 88 2.48 6.75 1.50
CA THR A 88 3.93 6.58 1.38
C THR A 88 4.28 5.65 0.21
N VAL A 89 3.53 4.55 0.03
CA VAL A 89 3.75 3.64 -1.10
C VAL A 89 3.54 4.37 -2.42
N LEU A 90 2.47 5.15 -2.54
CA LEU A 90 2.19 5.96 -3.73
C LEU A 90 3.31 6.96 -4.01
N GLN A 91 3.78 7.68 -2.99
CA GLN A 91 4.83 8.69 -3.15
C GLN A 91 6.20 8.09 -3.48
N GLU A 92 6.55 6.96 -2.88
CA GLU A 92 7.89 6.37 -3.03
C GLU A 92 8.02 5.48 -4.27
N VAL A 93 6.92 4.88 -4.73
CA VAL A 93 6.98 3.92 -5.84
C VAL A 93 6.21 4.39 -7.08
N MET A 94 5.02 4.97 -6.90
CA MET A 94 4.11 5.25 -8.03
C MET A 94 4.28 6.67 -8.59
N TYR A 95 4.37 7.69 -7.72
CA TYR A 95 4.44 9.10 -8.15
C TYR A 95 5.88 9.51 -8.45
N ARG A 96 6.49 8.84 -9.44
CA ARG A 96 7.85 9.16 -9.89
C ARG A 96 7.81 9.74 -11.30
N ALA A 97 8.35 10.95 -11.44
CA ALA A 97 8.49 11.55 -12.75
C ALA A 97 9.50 10.78 -13.60
N ALA A 98 9.14 10.52 -14.83
CA ALA A 98 9.99 9.88 -15.80
C ALA A 98 9.77 10.50 -17.18
N LYS A 99 10.79 10.40 -18.05
CA LYS A 99 10.72 10.81 -19.44
C LYS A 99 10.88 9.60 -20.34
N PHE A 100 10.07 9.53 -21.38
CA PHE A 100 10.35 8.61 -22.48
C PHE A 100 11.41 9.22 -23.39
N VAL A 101 12.51 8.52 -23.54
CA VAL A 101 13.62 8.92 -24.41
C VAL A 101 13.82 7.84 -25.45
N GLU A 102 13.78 8.21 -26.72
CA GLU A 102 14.15 7.31 -27.80
C GLU A 102 15.66 7.39 -28.01
N HIS A 103 16.34 6.27 -27.84
CA HIS A 103 17.77 6.14 -28.07
C HIS A 103 18.07 4.85 -28.82
N ALA A 104 18.78 4.96 -29.96
CA ALA A 104 19.19 3.82 -30.76
C ALA A 104 18.04 2.85 -31.11
N ARG A 105 16.87 3.37 -31.52
CA ARG A 105 15.63 2.62 -31.83
C ARG A 105 15.04 1.88 -30.63
N ARG A 106 15.41 2.24 -29.40
CA ARG A 106 14.85 1.71 -28.16
C ARG A 106 14.15 2.81 -27.40
N LEU A 107 12.96 2.51 -26.91
CA LEU A 107 12.27 3.37 -25.97
C LEU A 107 12.82 3.12 -24.57
N VAL A 108 13.40 4.15 -23.97
CA VAL A 108 14.01 4.10 -22.62
C VAL A 108 13.19 4.99 -21.69
N LEU A 109 12.88 4.48 -20.54
CA LEU A 109 12.26 5.24 -19.46
C LEU A 109 13.37 5.83 -18.59
N ASP A 110 13.57 7.14 -18.70
CA ASP A 110 14.56 7.87 -17.93
C ASP A 110 13.92 8.52 -16.68
N PHE A 111 14.30 8.06 -15.51
CA PHE A 111 13.87 8.60 -14.21
C PHE A 111 14.75 9.75 -13.70
N GLY A 112 15.78 10.15 -14.45
CA GLY A 112 16.70 11.18 -14.03
C GLY A 112 17.69 10.74 -12.94
N ARG A 113 18.38 11.73 -12.36
CA ARG A 113 19.39 11.48 -11.32
C ARG A 113 18.76 11.38 -9.93
N GLY A 114 19.34 10.57 -9.04
CA GLY A 114 18.93 10.47 -7.63
C GLY A 114 17.81 9.48 -7.31
N VAL A 115 17.32 8.73 -8.30
CA VAL A 115 16.23 7.75 -8.12
C VAL A 115 16.69 6.30 -8.02
N ALA A 116 17.98 6.04 -7.97
CA ALA A 116 18.52 4.67 -7.95
C ALA A 116 17.93 3.78 -6.84
N ALA A 117 17.71 4.35 -5.65
CA ALA A 117 17.09 3.62 -4.53
C ALA A 117 15.65 3.20 -4.84
N HIS A 118 14.87 4.07 -5.48
CA HIS A 118 13.46 3.78 -5.84
C HIS A 118 13.38 2.76 -6.97
N VAL A 119 14.25 2.86 -7.97
CA VAL A 119 14.35 1.86 -9.05
C VAL A 119 14.73 0.49 -8.47
N LYS A 120 15.65 0.44 -7.50
CA LYS A 120 15.99 -0.80 -6.80
C LYS A 120 14.79 -1.40 -6.06
N VAL A 121 13.97 -0.58 -5.40
CA VAL A 121 12.73 -1.04 -4.77
C VAL A 121 11.79 -1.65 -5.82
N PHE A 122 11.58 -0.94 -6.93
CA PHE A 122 10.69 -1.41 -8.00
C PHE A 122 11.15 -2.75 -8.59
N THR A 123 12.43 -2.86 -8.95
CA THR A 123 12.99 -4.11 -9.50
C THR A 123 12.97 -5.26 -8.49
N THR A 124 13.14 -4.97 -7.21
CA THR A 124 13.03 -5.98 -6.14
C THR A 124 11.60 -6.48 -5.99
N VAL A 125 10.61 -5.57 -6.00
CA VAL A 125 9.19 -5.96 -5.97
C VAL A 125 8.85 -6.83 -7.17
N GLN A 126 9.28 -6.43 -8.37
CA GLN A 126 9.07 -7.20 -9.59
C GLN A 126 9.68 -8.60 -9.49
N ALA A 127 10.93 -8.72 -9.07
CA ALA A 127 11.60 -10.00 -8.93
C ALA A 127 10.89 -10.93 -7.93
N ARG A 128 10.44 -10.38 -6.80
CA ARG A 128 9.70 -11.16 -5.78
C ARG A 128 8.33 -11.61 -6.28
N LEU A 129 7.60 -10.76 -7.01
CA LEU A 129 6.32 -11.14 -7.60
C LEU A 129 6.49 -12.23 -8.67
N CYS A 130 7.51 -12.10 -9.53
CA CYS A 130 7.82 -13.12 -10.52
C CYS A 130 8.22 -14.46 -9.88
N ALA A 131 8.98 -14.45 -8.79
CA ALA A 131 9.37 -15.67 -8.07
C ALA A 131 8.16 -16.40 -7.45
N VAL A 132 7.12 -15.70 -7.02
CA VAL A 132 5.88 -16.29 -6.50
C VAL A 132 5.01 -16.86 -7.63
N ALA A 133 5.07 -16.24 -8.83
CA ALA A 133 4.27 -16.66 -9.98
C ALA A 133 4.91 -17.79 -10.80
N SER A 134 6.16 -18.15 -10.51
CA SER A 134 6.82 -19.27 -11.18
C SER A 134 6.48 -20.56 -10.43
N PRO A 135 5.89 -21.59 -11.10
CA PRO A 135 5.55 -22.87 -10.48
C PRO A 135 6.78 -23.68 -10.06
#